data_38a77f14eb1830cdf8bc85327b199dca
#
_entry.id   38a77f14eb1830cdf8bc85327b199dca
#
_cell.length_a   1.000
_cell.length_b   1.000
_cell.length_c   1.000
_cell.angle_alpha   90.00
_cell.angle_beta   90.00
_cell.angle_gamma   90.00
#
_symmetry.space_group_name_H-M   'P 1'
#
loop_
_entity.id
_entity.type
_entity.pdbx_description
1 polymer ?
#
loop_
_entity_poly.entity_id
_entity_poly.type
_entity_poly.pdbx_seq_one_letter_code
_entity_poly.pdbx_strand_id
1 'polypeptide(L)'
;MTIATLTHAKPVLHTTNIIRFGIGLTFSLMSMGLLILAFPPYNIWFLAFFAFVPTFIAEYHFLPRRWSGLGSAISVGGWLAVFLTAAFGGGRYTWLFLGIAMLVGLFGILTLPKVRLFHERTQFRWFILQGAVDYAGLEMIRSFVPPINTHAFMAQTMYTQPWMVLPISIFSIYGLTLVLMLVNFAIAQGALIYLDNKWHLDERPEMDKRSVTRWISITAVVLVVWVGIGLVTLAGAPSDASTIRVAAVQHGFAKAGHMDTPESQIQRLQILSEQTRLAAGQGAQLVLWPELGLGFDPQVEHTAELKALAMETKAYILIGYGVGRDASKWRNEAVLLTPDGEFLDVYGKHHASSPSEPPIITAGTFPVYQTALGPLGTLICNDINYTDVSRTLTRNGARLIMMPALEGVDVAGWEQRSQIILRAAENRVSFVKVDVAGIGMIVDPYGRIVAQKDSTEPYALVADVSLGMGDTLYTKYLGDWVGWVALAGLVVFNVVINKKQKGASK
;
A
#
# COMPACT_ATOMS: atom_id res chain seq x y z
N MET A 1 -8.73 72.33 29.25
CA MET A 1 -7.53 71.47 29.14
C MET A 1 -7.94 70.11 29.59
N THR A 2 -8.34 69.25 28.62
CA THR A 2 -8.90 67.95 28.90
C THR A 2 -7.80 66.91 28.48
N ILE A 3 -7.27 66.20 29.46
CA ILE A 3 -6.25 65.19 29.27
C ILE A 3 -6.94 63.94 28.72
N ALA A 4 -6.67 63.63 27.49
CA ALA A 4 -7.10 62.35 26.87
C ALA A 4 -6.30 61.19 27.45
N THR A 5 -6.98 60.30 28.16
CA THR A 5 -6.44 59.02 28.61
C THR A 5 -6.23 58.08 27.44
N LEU A 6 -4.98 57.88 27.06
CA LEU A 6 -4.57 56.81 26.14
C LEU A 6 -4.75 55.46 26.83
N THR A 7 -5.79 54.74 26.48
CA THR A 7 -5.95 53.35 26.88
C THR A 7 -5.03 52.47 26.07
N HIS A 8 -3.99 51.97 26.71
CA HIS A 8 -3.14 50.90 26.19
C HIS A 8 -3.89 49.54 26.21
N ALA A 9 -4.57 49.24 25.11
CA ALA A 9 -5.17 47.91 24.92
C ALA A 9 -4.55 47.22 23.71
N LYS A 10 -3.36 46.60 23.86
CA LYS A 10 -2.76 45.82 22.76
C LYS A 10 -1.75 44.71 23.06
N PRO A 11 -1.48 44.16 24.23
CA PRO A 11 -0.64 42.96 24.32
C PRO A 11 -1.40 41.63 24.31
N VAL A 12 -2.67 41.57 24.70
CA VAL A 12 -3.43 40.33 24.92
C VAL A 12 -3.71 39.57 23.60
N LEU A 13 -3.98 40.29 22.51
CA LEU A 13 -4.30 39.70 21.21
C LEU A 13 -3.12 38.97 20.55
N HIS A 14 -1.90 39.45 20.73
CA HIS A 14 -0.68 38.80 20.15
C HIS A 14 -0.33 37.48 20.86
N THR A 15 -0.39 37.44 22.17
CA THR A 15 -0.05 36.23 22.97
C THR A 15 -1.07 35.12 22.71
N THR A 16 -2.34 35.42 22.62
CA THR A 16 -3.41 34.47 22.31
C THR A 16 -3.22 33.82 20.92
N ASN A 17 -2.84 34.61 19.92
CA ASN A 17 -2.60 34.09 18.56
C ASN A 17 -1.38 33.19 18.48
N ILE A 18 -0.29 33.47 19.21
CA ILE A 18 0.92 32.63 19.27
C ILE A 18 0.60 31.29 19.94
N ILE A 19 -0.14 31.31 21.07
CA ILE A 19 -0.53 30.08 21.76
C ILE A 19 -1.41 29.20 20.86
N ARG A 20 -2.41 29.77 20.21
CA ARG A 20 -3.27 29.05 19.25
C ARG A 20 -2.48 28.43 18.10
N PHE A 21 -1.54 29.18 17.52
CA PHE A 21 -0.67 28.68 16.48
C PHE A 21 0.18 27.51 16.98
N GLY A 22 0.76 27.62 18.18
CA GLY A 22 1.52 26.53 18.82
C GLY A 22 0.66 25.28 19.06
N ILE A 23 -0.58 25.43 19.54
CA ILE A 23 -1.53 24.32 19.70
C ILE A 23 -1.80 23.65 18.33
N GLY A 24 -2.00 24.43 17.26
CA GLY A 24 -2.20 23.92 15.92
C GLY A 24 -1.02 23.08 15.43
N LEU A 25 0.22 23.51 15.67
CA LEU A 25 1.42 22.72 15.35
C LEU A 25 1.48 21.43 16.17
N THR A 26 1.15 21.47 17.46
CA THR A 26 1.11 20.28 18.32
C THR A 26 0.10 19.24 17.81
N PHE A 27 -1.10 19.67 17.41
CA PHE A 27 -2.10 18.78 16.82
C PHE A 27 -1.63 18.18 15.48
N SER A 28 -0.90 18.95 14.67
CA SER A 28 -0.32 18.43 13.41
C SER A 28 0.75 17.38 13.66
N LEU A 29 1.63 17.59 14.64
CA LEU A 29 2.63 16.61 15.07
C LEU A 29 1.98 15.35 15.67
N MET A 30 0.88 15.52 16.43
CA MET A 30 0.11 14.39 16.95
C MET A 30 -0.45 13.53 15.82
N SER A 31 -1.03 14.13 14.77
CA SER A 31 -1.48 13.39 13.59
C SER A 31 -0.33 12.65 12.90
N MET A 32 0.84 13.30 12.75
CA MET A 32 2.02 12.63 12.20
C MET A 32 2.38 11.38 13.01
N GLY A 33 2.42 11.49 14.33
CA GLY A 33 2.68 10.35 15.22
C GLY A 33 1.63 9.24 15.09
N LEU A 34 0.34 9.60 15.04
CA LEU A 34 -0.74 8.62 14.86
C LEU A 34 -0.65 7.90 13.50
N LEU A 35 -0.29 8.60 12.43
CA LEU A 35 -0.05 8.01 11.10
C LEU A 35 1.14 7.05 11.14
N ILE A 36 2.26 7.45 11.73
CA ILE A 36 3.44 6.57 11.89
C ILE A 36 3.05 5.28 12.63
N LEU A 37 2.29 5.40 13.72
CA LEU A 37 1.87 4.25 14.52
C LEU A 37 0.81 3.37 13.82
N ALA A 38 0.00 3.93 12.94
CA ALA A 38 -1.00 3.18 12.18
C ALA A 38 -0.40 2.29 11.09
N PHE A 39 0.73 2.70 10.52
CA PHE A 39 1.44 1.99 9.45
C PHE A 39 2.47 0.98 9.96
N PRO A 40 2.97 0.07 9.09
CA PRO A 40 4.11 -0.78 9.42
C PRO A 40 5.33 0.04 9.91
N PRO A 41 6.13 -0.48 10.83
CA PRO A 41 6.04 -1.80 11.47
C PRO A 41 5.10 -1.87 12.67
N TYR A 42 4.53 -0.75 13.14
CA TYR A 42 3.73 -0.68 14.37
C TYR A 42 2.34 -1.30 14.22
N ASN A 43 1.67 -1.08 13.08
CA ASN A 43 0.39 -1.69 12.69
C ASN A 43 -0.74 -1.51 13.73
N ILE A 44 -0.80 -0.37 14.42
CA ILE A 44 -1.90 -0.04 15.33
C ILE A 44 -3.09 0.42 14.47
N TRP A 45 -3.71 -0.55 13.79
CA TRP A 45 -4.69 -0.37 12.72
C TRP A 45 -5.86 0.58 13.05
N PHE A 46 -6.39 0.51 14.28
CA PHE A 46 -7.56 1.32 14.66
C PHE A 46 -7.26 2.83 14.68
N LEU A 47 -6.00 3.24 14.78
CA LEU A 47 -5.59 4.65 14.67
C LEU A 47 -5.94 5.24 13.31
N ALA A 48 -5.99 4.44 12.24
CA ALA A 48 -6.33 4.90 10.90
C ALA A 48 -7.71 5.54 10.80
N PHE A 49 -8.64 5.22 11.72
CA PHE A 49 -9.98 5.83 11.74
C PHE A 49 -9.99 7.28 12.22
N PHE A 50 -8.95 7.75 12.88
CA PHE A 50 -8.89 9.11 13.44
C PHE A 50 -7.52 9.78 13.39
N ALA A 51 -6.54 9.17 12.72
CA ALA A 51 -5.17 9.70 12.64
C ALA A 51 -5.09 11.11 12.02
N PHE A 52 -6.02 11.46 11.12
CA PHE A 52 -6.09 12.78 10.51
C PHE A 52 -6.91 13.80 11.32
N VAL A 53 -7.70 13.36 12.30
CA VAL A 53 -8.59 14.25 13.06
C VAL A 53 -7.84 15.42 13.70
N PRO A 54 -6.70 15.22 14.39
CA PRO A 54 -5.96 16.34 14.96
C PRO A 54 -5.47 17.34 13.90
N THR A 55 -5.00 16.88 12.73
CA THR A 55 -4.63 17.79 11.63
C THR A 55 -5.80 18.63 11.17
N PHE A 56 -6.98 18.04 10.96
CA PHE A 56 -8.15 18.81 10.53
C PHE A 56 -8.60 19.82 11.59
N ILE A 57 -8.49 19.46 12.86
CA ILE A 57 -8.73 20.42 13.96
C ILE A 57 -7.69 21.55 13.91
N ALA A 58 -6.40 21.24 13.71
CA ALA A 58 -5.37 22.26 13.55
C ALA A 58 -5.67 23.22 12.41
N GLU A 59 -5.97 22.69 11.23
CA GLU A 59 -6.18 23.44 9.99
C GLU A 59 -7.42 24.35 10.05
N TYR A 60 -8.50 23.87 10.66
CA TYR A 60 -9.78 24.54 10.62
C TYR A 60 -10.11 25.31 11.91
N HIS A 61 -9.46 25.04 13.04
CA HIS A 61 -9.75 25.70 14.32
C HIS A 61 -8.59 26.54 14.84
N PHE A 62 -7.36 26.03 14.84
CA PHE A 62 -6.23 26.68 15.49
C PHE A 62 -5.36 27.53 14.56
N LEU A 63 -5.00 27.02 13.38
CA LEU A 63 -4.12 27.71 12.44
C LEU A 63 -4.88 28.84 11.71
N PRO A 64 -4.25 30.02 11.48
CA PRO A 64 -4.81 31.05 10.62
C PRO A 64 -5.03 30.50 9.20
N ARG A 65 -6.07 30.98 8.49
CA ARG A 65 -6.43 30.48 7.14
C ARG A 65 -5.22 30.42 6.19
N ARG A 66 -4.41 31.48 6.15
CA ARG A 66 -3.23 31.55 5.27
C ARG A 66 -2.19 30.47 5.56
N TRP A 67 -2.15 29.94 6.78
CA TRP A 67 -1.23 28.94 7.27
C TRP A 67 -1.88 27.57 7.52
N SER A 68 -3.17 27.41 7.15
CA SER A 68 -3.88 26.13 7.39
C SER A 68 -3.16 24.94 6.78
N GLY A 69 -2.55 25.07 5.60
CA GLY A 69 -1.82 24.00 4.95
C GLY A 69 -0.57 23.51 5.69
N LEU A 70 -0.09 24.22 6.73
CA LEU A 70 0.98 23.72 7.61
C LEU A 70 0.55 22.45 8.36
N GLY A 71 -0.74 22.30 8.65
CA GLY A 71 -1.29 21.10 9.28
C GLY A 71 -0.93 19.83 8.49
N SER A 72 -1.37 19.77 7.25
CA SER A 72 -1.08 18.64 6.35
C SER A 72 0.39 18.57 5.96
N ALA A 73 1.09 19.71 5.82
CA ALA A 73 2.52 19.69 5.51
C ALA A 73 3.32 18.98 6.61
N ILE A 74 3.01 19.22 7.87
CA ILE A 74 3.65 18.57 9.02
C ILE A 74 3.18 17.12 9.16
N SER A 75 1.87 16.87 9.15
CA SER A 75 1.33 15.56 9.44
C SER A 75 1.56 14.58 8.27
N VAL A 76 1.09 14.91 7.08
CA VAL A 76 1.19 14.03 5.90
C VAL A 76 2.58 14.09 5.31
N GLY A 77 3.13 15.29 5.09
CA GLY A 77 4.49 15.45 4.57
C GLY A 77 5.54 14.87 5.52
N GLY A 78 5.44 15.13 6.82
CA GLY A 78 6.35 14.58 7.82
C GLY A 78 6.24 13.05 7.95
N TRP A 79 5.02 12.51 8.03
CA TRP A 79 4.81 11.07 8.03
C TRP A 79 5.38 10.41 6.76
N LEU A 80 5.09 10.96 5.58
CA LEU A 80 5.57 10.42 4.32
C LEU A 80 7.10 10.48 4.22
N ALA A 81 7.74 11.53 4.74
CA ALA A 81 9.20 11.61 4.83
C ALA A 81 9.78 10.47 5.67
N VAL A 82 9.20 10.23 6.86
CA VAL A 82 9.62 9.13 7.74
C VAL A 82 9.39 7.78 7.07
N PHE A 83 8.20 7.55 6.51
CA PHE A 83 7.84 6.29 5.87
C PHE A 83 8.74 5.97 4.67
N LEU A 84 8.84 6.89 3.71
CA LEU A 84 9.64 6.67 2.49
C LEU A 84 11.14 6.52 2.80
N THR A 85 11.67 7.27 3.75
CA THR A 85 13.08 7.10 4.15
C THR A 85 13.31 5.80 4.90
N ALA A 86 12.36 5.29 5.65
CA ALA A 86 12.47 4.01 6.32
C ALA A 86 12.28 2.82 5.34
N ALA A 87 11.37 2.94 4.37
CA ALA A 87 11.09 1.88 3.40
C ALA A 87 12.16 1.78 2.30
N PHE A 88 12.69 2.90 1.83
CA PHE A 88 13.62 2.94 0.70
C PHE A 88 14.97 3.57 1.06
N GLY A 89 15.12 3.98 2.31
CA GLY A 89 16.22 4.80 2.76
C GLY A 89 17.47 4.03 3.19
N GLY A 90 18.52 4.75 3.31
CA GLY A 90 19.86 4.27 3.61
C GLY A 90 20.77 4.41 2.41
N GLY A 91 20.73 5.51 1.70
CA GLY A 91 21.64 5.74 0.61
C GLY A 91 21.38 7.03 -0.16
N ARG A 92 21.88 7.08 -1.40
CA ARG A 92 21.81 8.26 -2.29
C ARG A 92 20.38 8.72 -2.64
N TYR A 93 19.35 7.87 -2.43
CA TYR A 93 17.95 8.19 -2.74
C TYR A 93 17.18 8.83 -1.59
N THR A 94 17.73 8.89 -0.39
CA THR A 94 17.09 9.57 0.77
C THR A 94 16.64 10.98 0.41
N TRP A 95 17.50 11.75 -0.31
CA TRP A 95 17.17 13.11 -0.72
C TRP A 95 16.01 13.19 -1.73
N LEU A 96 15.87 12.19 -2.60
CA LEU A 96 14.73 12.11 -3.52
C LEU A 96 13.43 11.95 -2.73
N PHE A 97 13.38 11.04 -1.78
CA PHE A 97 12.18 10.77 -0.99
C PHE A 97 11.83 11.93 -0.05
N LEU A 98 12.82 12.58 0.55
CA LEU A 98 12.61 13.82 1.29
C LEU A 98 12.08 14.94 0.38
N GLY A 99 12.60 15.05 -0.84
CA GLY A 99 12.10 15.99 -1.84
C GLY A 99 10.64 15.74 -2.20
N ILE A 100 10.23 14.49 -2.39
CA ILE A 100 8.84 14.11 -2.64
C ILE A 100 7.93 14.49 -1.45
N ALA A 101 8.35 14.15 -0.24
CA ALA A 101 7.60 14.51 0.97
C ALA A 101 7.46 16.05 1.13
N MET A 102 8.51 16.79 0.81
CA MET A 102 8.49 18.26 0.81
C MET A 102 7.54 18.81 -0.26
N LEU A 103 7.50 18.23 -1.47
CA LEU A 103 6.55 18.63 -2.52
C LEU A 103 5.10 18.38 -2.11
N VAL A 104 4.81 17.25 -1.45
CA VAL A 104 3.48 16.97 -0.88
C VAL A 104 3.13 18.00 0.19
N GLY A 105 4.05 18.34 1.08
CA GLY A 105 3.85 19.39 2.08
C GLY A 105 3.60 20.76 1.45
N LEU A 106 4.39 21.14 0.45
CA LEU A 106 4.22 22.41 -0.29
C LEU A 106 2.88 22.47 -1.01
N PHE A 107 2.46 21.36 -1.64
CA PHE A 107 1.15 21.25 -2.26
C PHE A 107 0.03 21.53 -1.25
N GLY A 108 0.09 20.96 -0.04
CA GLY A 108 -0.83 21.25 1.05
C GLY A 108 -0.83 22.72 1.43
N ILE A 109 0.34 23.34 1.62
CA ILE A 109 0.46 24.78 1.97
C ILE A 109 -0.21 25.67 0.91
N LEU A 110 -0.08 25.34 -0.36
CA LEU A 110 -0.60 26.14 -1.47
C LEU A 110 -2.12 25.94 -1.72
N THR A 111 -2.63 24.73 -1.47
CA THR A 111 -4.01 24.38 -1.84
C THR A 111 -5.00 24.50 -0.68
N LEU A 112 -4.65 24.08 0.52
CA LEU A 112 -5.56 24.04 1.67
C LEU A 112 -6.18 25.38 2.09
N PRO A 113 -5.49 26.53 2.01
CA PRO A 113 -6.16 27.81 2.28
C PRO A 113 -7.37 28.08 1.38
N LYS A 114 -7.32 27.61 0.13
CA LYS A 114 -8.41 27.74 -0.84
C LYS A 114 -9.54 26.74 -0.55
N VAL A 115 -9.19 25.51 -0.21
CA VAL A 115 -10.13 24.46 0.18
C VAL A 115 -10.87 24.87 1.46
N ARG A 116 -10.14 25.36 2.47
CA ARG A 116 -10.75 25.88 3.71
C ARG A 116 -11.73 27.03 3.42
N LEU A 117 -11.36 27.99 2.59
CA LEU A 117 -12.26 29.08 2.19
C LEU A 117 -13.54 28.57 1.51
N PHE A 118 -13.42 27.51 0.68
CA PHE A 118 -14.58 26.87 0.07
C PHE A 118 -15.49 26.25 1.14
N HIS A 119 -14.96 25.54 2.12
CA HIS A 119 -15.75 24.95 3.20
C HIS A 119 -16.44 26.03 4.05
N GLU A 120 -15.71 27.06 4.45
CA GLU A 120 -16.27 28.17 5.18
C GLU A 120 -17.42 28.85 4.41
N ARG A 121 -17.27 29.13 3.10
CA ARG A 121 -18.31 29.70 2.23
C ARG A 121 -19.50 28.79 1.98
N THR A 122 -19.32 27.50 2.09
CA THR A 122 -20.38 26.48 1.92
C THR A 122 -20.93 26.00 3.25
N GLN A 123 -20.61 26.66 4.37
CA GLN A 123 -21.02 26.30 5.72
C GLN A 123 -20.69 24.81 6.03
N PHE A 124 -19.53 24.35 5.57
CA PHE A 124 -19.02 22.97 5.73
C PHE A 124 -19.92 21.85 5.15
N ARG A 125 -20.85 22.21 4.26
CA ARG A 125 -21.80 21.27 3.66
C ARG A 125 -21.12 20.10 2.94
N TRP A 126 -19.95 20.33 2.34
CA TRP A 126 -19.21 19.36 1.53
C TRP A 126 -17.94 18.82 2.21
N PHE A 127 -17.68 19.20 3.47
CA PHE A 127 -16.43 18.92 4.16
C PHE A 127 -16.07 17.43 4.17
N ILE A 128 -17.02 16.57 4.56
CA ILE A 128 -16.80 15.10 4.64
C ILE A 128 -16.61 14.52 3.25
N LEU A 129 -17.53 14.78 2.33
CA LEU A 129 -17.50 14.16 1.00
C LEU A 129 -16.28 14.62 0.19
N GLN A 130 -16.09 15.94 0.09
CA GLN A 130 -15.01 16.51 -0.71
C GLN A 130 -13.65 16.05 -0.18
N GLY A 131 -13.42 16.10 1.12
CA GLY A 131 -12.14 15.69 1.71
C GLY A 131 -11.83 14.21 1.49
N ALA A 132 -12.81 13.32 1.66
CA ALA A 132 -12.63 11.89 1.43
C ALA A 132 -12.39 11.57 -0.05
N VAL A 133 -13.13 12.21 -0.96
CA VAL A 133 -12.99 12.06 -2.41
C VAL A 133 -11.64 12.59 -2.88
N ASP A 134 -11.22 13.76 -2.40
CA ASP A 134 -9.92 14.34 -2.77
C ASP A 134 -8.78 13.44 -2.33
N TYR A 135 -8.83 12.88 -1.13
CA TYR A 135 -7.77 12.00 -0.65
C TYR A 135 -7.66 10.72 -1.50
N ALA A 136 -8.77 10.02 -1.74
CA ALA A 136 -8.79 8.83 -2.57
C ALA A 136 -8.40 9.13 -4.05
N GLY A 137 -8.81 10.29 -4.57
CA GLY A 137 -8.42 10.77 -5.90
C GLY A 137 -6.93 11.09 -6.02
N LEU A 138 -6.33 11.64 -4.96
CA LEU A 138 -4.87 11.87 -4.90
C LEU A 138 -4.10 10.56 -4.80
N GLU A 139 -4.59 9.55 -4.06
CA GLU A 139 -4.00 8.20 -4.08
C GLU A 139 -4.07 7.59 -5.49
N MET A 140 -5.18 7.79 -6.22
CA MET A 140 -5.30 7.34 -7.60
C MET A 140 -4.27 8.00 -8.53
N ILE A 141 -4.04 9.31 -8.41
CA ILE A 141 -2.98 10.00 -9.17
C ILE A 141 -1.61 9.43 -8.79
N ARG A 142 -1.36 9.25 -7.51
CA ARG A 142 -0.08 8.77 -6.99
C ARG A 142 0.26 7.36 -7.45
N SER A 143 -0.73 6.50 -7.69
CA SER A 143 -0.51 5.14 -8.16
C SER A 143 0.18 5.07 -9.54
N PHE A 144 0.12 6.15 -10.32
CA PHE A 144 0.82 6.27 -11.60
C PHE A 144 2.22 6.88 -11.49
N VAL A 145 2.70 7.20 -10.29
CA VAL A 145 3.99 7.87 -10.09
C VAL A 145 5.02 6.85 -9.58
N PRO A 146 5.89 6.30 -10.44
CA PRO A 146 7.00 5.47 -9.99
C PRO A 146 8.02 6.30 -9.18
N PRO A 147 8.65 5.76 -8.17
CA PRO A 147 8.47 4.44 -7.56
C PRO A 147 7.44 4.42 -6.42
N ILE A 148 6.65 5.48 -6.23
CA ILE A 148 5.77 5.63 -5.08
C ILE A 148 4.53 4.73 -5.22
N ASN A 149 3.93 4.67 -6.41
CA ASN A 149 2.74 3.87 -6.76
C ASN A 149 1.75 3.70 -5.58
N THR A 150 1.39 2.45 -5.20
CA THR A 150 0.45 2.21 -4.08
C THR A 150 1.11 2.13 -2.71
N HIS A 151 2.41 2.43 -2.57
CA HIS A 151 3.06 2.47 -1.25
C HIS A 151 2.39 3.49 -0.33
N ALA A 152 2.29 3.17 0.94
CA ALA A 152 1.72 4.03 1.96
C ALA A 152 0.26 4.49 1.68
N PHE A 153 -0.57 3.65 1.04
CA PHE A 153 -2.00 3.89 0.93
C PHE A 153 -2.69 3.62 2.26
N MET A 154 -3.70 4.42 2.59
CA MET A 154 -4.45 4.25 3.85
C MET A 154 -5.05 2.86 3.99
N ALA A 155 -5.45 2.22 2.89
CA ALA A 155 -5.96 0.85 2.89
C ALA A 155 -4.98 -0.16 3.52
N GLN A 156 -3.67 0.07 3.42
CA GLN A 156 -2.64 -0.82 3.98
C GLN A 156 -2.67 -0.92 5.50
N THR A 157 -3.14 0.12 6.18
CA THR A 157 -3.26 0.08 7.65
C THR A 157 -4.21 -1.01 8.15
N MET A 158 -5.10 -1.51 7.26
CA MET A 158 -6.13 -2.50 7.59
C MET A 158 -5.75 -3.93 7.24
N TYR A 159 -4.54 -4.20 6.72
CA TYR A 159 -4.18 -5.52 6.19
C TYR A 159 -4.32 -6.67 7.18
N THR A 160 -4.19 -6.41 8.48
CA THR A 160 -4.38 -7.41 9.54
C THR A 160 -5.86 -7.65 9.88
N GLN A 161 -6.80 -6.97 9.23
CA GLN A 161 -8.24 -7.00 9.54
C GLN A 161 -9.05 -7.52 8.35
N PRO A 162 -9.17 -8.85 8.14
CA PRO A 162 -9.85 -9.41 6.96
C PRO A 162 -11.26 -8.86 6.75
N TRP A 163 -12.04 -8.65 7.83
CA TRP A 163 -13.39 -8.09 7.76
C TRP A 163 -13.45 -6.66 7.22
N MET A 164 -12.36 -5.88 7.33
CA MET A 164 -12.23 -4.56 6.68
C MET A 164 -11.68 -4.66 5.27
N VAL A 165 -10.82 -5.64 5.01
CA VAL A 165 -10.14 -5.80 3.71
C VAL A 165 -11.07 -6.43 2.66
N LEU A 166 -11.88 -7.44 3.02
CA LEU A 166 -12.62 -8.26 2.05
C LEU A 166 -13.55 -7.50 1.08
N PRO A 167 -14.20 -6.36 1.45
CA PRO A 167 -15.01 -5.59 0.50
C PRO A 167 -14.22 -4.98 -0.67
N ILE A 168 -12.86 -4.92 -0.59
CA ILE A 168 -12.04 -4.43 -1.72
C ILE A 168 -12.19 -5.30 -2.98
N SER A 169 -12.65 -6.54 -2.84
CA SER A 169 -13.03 -7.43 -3.95
C SER A 169 -14.18 -6.90 -4.83
N ILE A 170 -14.80 -5.81 -4.40
CA ILE A 170 -15.84 -5.07 -5.13
C ILE A 170 -15.37 -3.62 -5.36
N PHE A 171 -14.86 -2.97 -4.31
CA PHE A 171 -14.63 -1.53 -4.28
C PHE A 171 -13.17 -1.12 -4.46
N SER A 172 -12.25 -2.07 -4.68
CA SER A 172 -10.79 -1.87 -4.72
C SER A 172 -10.19 -1.27 -3.43
N ILE A 173 -8.88 -1.16 -3.36
CA ILE A 173 -8.17 -0.50 -2.23
C ILE A 173 -8.61 0.95 -2.05
N TYR A 174 -8.99 1.65 -3.14
CA TYR A 174 -9.45 3.03 -3.09
C TYR A 174 -10.79 3.17 -2.35
N GLY A 175 -11.65 2.14 -2.40
CA GLY A 175 -12.88 2.09 -1.62
C GLY A 175 -12.61 2.01 -0.13
N LEU A 176 -11.61 1.23 0.30
CA LEU A 176 -11.21 1.15 1.70
C LEU A 176 -10.63 2.48 2.19
N THR A 177 -9.75 3.10 1.41
CA THR A 177 -9.25 4.45 1.70
C THR A 177 -10.41 5.45 1.83
N LEU A 178 -11.35 5.44 0.87
CA LEU A 178 -12.52 6.35 0.92
C LEU A 178 -13.31 6.19 2.21
N VAL A 179 -13.58 4.95 2.64
CA VAL A 179 -14.31 4.68 3.91
C VAL A 179 -13.54 5.20 5.11
N LEU A 180 -12.23 4.94 5.20
CA LEU A 180 -11.39 5.43 6.29
C LEU A 180 -11.38 6.97 6.36
N MET A 181 -11.29 7.63 5.20
CA MET A 181 -11.29 9.09 5.13
C MET A 181 -12.67 9.68 5.44
N LEU A 182 -13.77 9.06 4.99
CA LEU A 182 -15.12 9.48 5.42
C LEU A 182 -15.24 9.48 6.93
N VAL A 183 -14.74 8.46 7.62
CA VAL A 183 -14.76 8.38 9.09
C VAL A 183 -13.89 9.48 9.72
N ASN A 184 -12.66 9.68 9.24
CA ASN A 184 -11.78 10.75 9.75
C ASN A 184 -12.42 12.13 9.63
N PHE A 185 -12.98 12.45 8.46
CA PHE A 185 -13.64 13.75 8.23
C PHE A 185 -14.94 13.90 9.06
N ALA A 186 -15.70 12.81 9.25
CA ALA A 186 -16.91 12.83 10.07
C ALA A 186 -16.58 13.09 11.55
N ILE A 187 -15.58 12.40 12.10
CA ILE A 187 -15.11 12.63 13.47
C ILE A 187 -14.57 14.06 13.61
N ALA A 188 -13.76 14.51 12.65
CA ALA A 188 -13.20 15.86 12.66
C ALA A 188 -14.31 16.94 12.63
N GLN A 189 -15.33 16.74 11.80
CA GLN A 189 -16.46 17.69 11.73
C GLN A 189 -17.24 17.74 13.03
N GLY A 190 -17.49 16.60 13.67
CA GLY A 190 -18.09 16.53 15.00
C GLY A 190 -17.26 17.26 16.07
N ALA A 191 -15.93 17.03 16.06
CA ALA A 191 -15.00 17.71 16.96
C ALA A 191 -14.97 19.22 16.72
N LEU A 192 -14.99 19.68 15.47
CA LEU A 192 -15.03 21.11 15.14
C LEU A 192 -16.31 21.80 15.64
N ILE A 193 -17.47 21.13 15.51
CA ILE A 193 -18.74 21.65 16.07
C ILE A 193 -18.65 21.77 17.58
N TYR A 194 -18.12 20.75 18.27
CA TYR A 194 -17.95 20.78 19.73
C TYR A 194 -17.04 21.93 20.16
N LEU A 195 -15.92 22.13 19.47
CA LEU A 195 -14.97 23.19 19.77
C LEU A 195 -15.56 24.59 19.49
N ASP A 196 -16.31 24.75 18.40
CA ASP A 196 -16.96 26.03 18.07
C ASP A 196 -18.05 26.38 19.08
N ASN A 197 -18.79 25.41 19.60
CA ASN A 197 -19.78 25.65 20.65
C ASN A 197 -19.15 26.07 21.99
N LYS A 198 -17.92 25.57 22.27
CA LYS A 198 -17.23 25.85 23.54
C LYS A 198 -16.36 27.10 23.51
N TRP A 199 -15.72 27.34 22.35
CA TRP A 199 -14.79 28.46 22.13
C TRP A 199 -15.16 29.19 20.85
N HIS A 200 -16.16 30.10 20.92
CA HIS A 200 -16.61 30.88 19.77
C HIS A 200 -15.44 31.60 19.12
N LEU A 201 -15.16 31.26 17.88
CA LEU A 201 -14.26 32.02 17.02
C LEU A 201 -15.10 32.93 16.17
N ASP A 202 -15.11 34.23 16.48
CA ASP A 202 -15.94 35.27 15.85
C ASP A 202 -15.79 35.35 14.31
N GLU A 203 -14.80 34.68 13.75
CA GLU A 203 -14.48 34.75 12.31
C GLU A 203 -15.01 33.59 11.47
N ARG A 204 -15.68 32.60 12.08
CA ARG A 204 -16.09 31.39 11.33
C ARG A 204 -17.62 31.38 11.14
N PRO A 205 -18.13 31.12 9.90
CA PRO A 205 -19.57 30.95 9.68
C PRO A 205 -20.07 29.68 10.38
N GLU A 206 -21.30 29.74 10.89
CA GLU A 206 -21.96 28.54 11.45
C GLU A 206 -22.04 27.43 10.46
N MET A 207 -21.84 26.21 10.94
CA MET A 207 -21.94 24.99 10.11
C MET A 207 -23.41 24.66 9.85
N ASP A 208 -23.73 24.23 8.63
CA ASP A 208 -25.07 23.71 8.28
C ASP A 208 -25.32 22.36 8.97
N LYS A 209 -25.93 22.43 10.17
CA LYS A 209 -26.20 21.28 11.03
C LYS A 209 -26.94 20.13 10.30
N ARG A 210 -27.87 20.46 9.38
CA ARG A 210 -28.61 19.45 8.60
C ARG A 210 -27.70 18.68 7.67
N SER A 211 -26.85 19.37 6.94
CA SER A 211 -25.87 18.71 6.05
C SER A 211 -24.84 17.91 6.84
N VAL A 212 -24.38 18.43 7.98
CA VAL A 212 -23.45 17.70 8.87
C VAL A 212 -24.07 16.39 9.34
N THR A 213 -25.27 16.44 9.95
CA THR A 213 -25.97 15.24 10.42
C THR A 213 -26.17 14.24 9.27
N ARG A 214 -26.59 14.72 8.08
CA ARG A 214 -26.77 13.87 6.91
C ARG A 214 -25.48 13.13 6.53
N TRP A 215 -24.36 13.83 6.42
CA TRP A 215 -23.09 13.20 6.02
C TRP A 215 -22.52 12.27 7.09
N ILE A 216 -22.65 12.60 8.37
CA ILE A 216 -22.28 11.70 9.47
C ILE A 216 -23.14 10.42 9.41
N SER A 217 -24.46 10.55 9.20
CA SER A 217 -25.35 9.38 9.06
C SER A 217 -25.01 8.55 7.84
N ILE A 218 -24.73 9.16 6.68
CA ILE A 218 -24.27 8.45 5.48
C ILE A 218 -22.96 7.70 5.76
N THR A 219 -21.99 8.35 6.41
CA THR A 219 -20.72 7.71 6.77
C THR A 219 -20.94 6.50 7.69
N ALA A 220 -21.79 6.63 8.69
CA ALA A 220 -22.13 5.51 9.58
C ALA A 220 -22.76 4.34 8.80
N VAL A 221 -23.73 4.62 7.92
CA VAL A 221 -24.35 3.58 7.07
C VAL A 221 -23.33 2.93 6.15
N VAL A 222 -22.47 3.72 5.48
CA VAL A 222 -21.41 3.21 4.61
C VAL A 222 -20.47 2.29 5.38
N LEU A 223 -20.05 2.69 6.59
CA LEU A 223 -19.20 1.85 7.44
C LEU A 223 -19.88 0.55 7.85
N VAL A 224 -21.14 0.61 8.27
CA VAL A 224 -21.90 -0.60 8.66
C VAL A 224 -22.08 -1.56 7.47
N VAL A 225 -22.41 -1.03 6.29
CA VAL A 225 -22.52 -1.84 5.07
C VAL A 225 -21.16 -2.44 4.69
N TRP A 226 -20.08 -1.65 4.75
CA TRP A 226 -18.72 -2.12 4.48
C TRP A 226 -18.33 -3.29 5.39
N VAL A 227 -18.49 -3.12 6.71
CA VAL A 227 -18.21 -4.15 7.70
C VAL A 227 -19.13 -5.37 7.49
N GLY A 228 -20.40 -5.14 7.21
CA GLY A 228 -21.37 -6.21 6.92
C GLY A 228 -20.95 -7.07 5.73
N ILE A 229 -20.56 -6.47 4.61
CA ILE A 229 -20.03 -7.18 3.43
C ILE A 229 -18.79 -7.99 3.83
N GLY A 230 -17.86 -7.38 4.57
CA GLY A 230 -16.64 -8.05 5.01
C GLY A 230 -16.91 -9.28 5.88
N LEU A 231 -17.79 -9.15 6.88
CA LEU A 231 -18.15 -10.24 7.79
C LEU A 231 -18.90 -11.37 7.06
N VAL A 232 -19.86 -11.03 6.20
CA VAL A 232 -20.60 -12.03 5.40
C VAL A 232 -19.66 -12.79 4.46
N THR A 233 -18.72 -12.05 3.81
CA THR A 233 -17.72 -12.68 2.94
C THR A 233 -16.78 -13.59 3.71
N LEU A 234 -16.36 -13.18 4.90
CA LEU A 234 -15.46 -13.97 5.77
C LEU A 234 -16.17 -15.23 6.28
N ALA A 235 -17.44 -15.11 6.68
CA ALA A 235 -18.26 -16.25 7.15
C ALA A 235 -18.56 -17.25 6.02
N GLY A 236 -18.65 -16.78 4.77
CA GLY A 236 -18.84 -17.62 3.59
C GLY A 236 -17.54 -18.22 3.02
N ALA A 237 -16.40 -18.02 3.67
CA ALA A 237 -15.13 -18.63 3.24
C ALA A 237 -15.21 -20.17 3.40
N PRO A 238 -14.88 -20.95 2.35
CA PRO A 238 -14.91 -22.41 2.43
C PRO A 238 -13.98 -22.95 3.52
N SER A 239 -14.47 -23.85 4.36
CA SER A 239 -13.65 -24.57 5.35
C SER A 239 -12.94 -25.79 4.76
N ASP A 240 -13.52 -26.38 3.70
CA ASP A 240 -13.14 -27.70 3.16
C ASP A 240 -12.58 -27.59 1.74
N ALA A 241 -11.98 -26.44 1.37
CA ALA A 241 -11.35 -26.27 0.08
C ALA A 241 -10.13 -27.21 -0.05
N SER A 242 -10.00 -27.86 -1.21
CA SER A 242 -8.80 -28.64 -1.51
C SER A 242 -7.55 -27.76 -1.45
N THR A 243 -6.52 -28.25 -0.77
CA THR A 243 -5.25 -27.54 -0.59
C THR A 243 -4.14 -28.21 -1.37
N ILE A 244 -3.15 -27.42 -1.73
CA ILE A 244 -1.85 -27.88 -2.20
C ILE A 244 -0.80 -27.51 -1.17
N ARG A 245 0.22 -28.36 -1.01
CA ARG A 245 1.33 -28.09 -0.11
C ARG A 245 2.42 -27.34 -0.85
N VAL A 246 2.70 -26.11 -0.39
CA VAL A 246 3.65 -25.20 -1.02
C VAL A 246 4.80 -24.87 -0.09
N ALA A 247 5.94 -24.49 -0.64
CA ALA A 247 7.10 -24.07 0.12
C ALA A 247 7.69 -22.76 -0.42
N ALA A 248 8.02 -21.85 0.50
CA ALA A 248 8.87 -20.69 0.26
C ALA A 248 10.28 -21.02 0.79
N VAL A 249 11.26 -21.02 -0.10
CA VAL A 249 12.65 -21.45 0.19
C VAL A 249 13.61 -20.29 -0.05
N GLN A 250 14.39 -19.92 0.97
CA GLN A 250 15.40 -18.87 0.85
C GLN A 250 16.83 -19.35 1.15
N HIS A 251 17.82 -18.63 0.61
CA HIS A 251 19.24 -18.95 0.79
C HIS A 251 19.97 -18.14 1.88
N GLY A 252 19.34 -17.07 2.43
CA GLY A 252 19.90 -16.30 3.54
C GLY A 252 20.99 -15.27 3.19
N PHE A 253 21.30 -15.04 1.91
CA PHE A 253 22.27 -14.02 1.50
C PHE A 253 21.60 -12.66 1.39
N ALA A 254 21.79 -11.80 2.39
CA ALA A 254 21.13 -10.51 2.50
C ALA A 254 21.44 -9.49 1.37
N LYS A 255 22.42 -9.77 0.50
CA LYS A 255 22.83 -8.92 -0.62
C LYS A 255 22.92 -9.76 -1.88
N ALA A 256 21.79 -10.03 -2.49
CA ALA A 256 21.76 -10.67 -3.79
C ALA A 256 22.33 -9.74 -4.87
N GLY A 257 23.03 -10.27 -5.81
CA GLY A 257 23.28 -9.68 -7.11
C GLY A 257 24.48 -8.76 -7.29
N HIS A 258 25.07 -8.19 -6.26
CA HIS A 258 26.20 -7.24 -6.46
C HIS A 258 27.57 -7.88 -6.26
N MET A 259 27.63 -9.08 -5.75
CA MET A 259 28.86 -9.77 -5.34
C MET A 259 28.92 -11.20 -5.89
N ASP A 260 28.33 -11.42 -7.05
CA ASP A 260 28.23 -12.76 -7.62
C ASP A 260 29.56 -13.24 -8.19
N THR A 261 30.37 -13.80 -7.31
CA THR A 261 31.42 -14.67 -7.77
C THR A 261 30.84 -16.03 -8.17
N PRO A 262 31.45 -16.76 -9.10
CA PRO A 262 31.00 -18.11 -9.44
C PRO A 262 30.80 -18.99 -8.20
N GLU A 263 31.67 -18.88 -7.21
CA GLU A 263 31.60 -19.62 -5.95
C GLU A 263 30.35 -19.31 -5.14
N SER A 264 29.99 -18.02 -5.03
CA SER A 264 28.77 -17.60 -4.30
C SER A 264 27.50 -18.06 -4.99
N GLN A 265 27.50 -18.14 -6.32
CA GLN A 265 26.37 -18.66 -7.09
C GLN A 265 26.19 -20.17 -6.89
N ILE A 266 27.28 -20.92 -6.91
CA ILE A 266 27.27 -22.38 -6.63
C ILE A 266 26.78 -22.62 -5.21
N GLN A 267 27.27 -21.85 -4.24
CA GLN A 267 26.82 -21.97 -2.85
C GLN A 267 25.31 -21.71 -2.69
N ARG A 268 24.75 -20.67 -3.35
CA ARG A 268 23.31 -20.40 -3.36
C ARG A 268 22.52 -21.55 -3.98
N LEU A 269 22.95 -22.05 -5.13
CA LEU A 269 22.34 -23.20 -5.79
C LEU A 269 22.30 -24.41 -4.86
N GLN A 270 23.41 -24.71 -4.15
CA GLN A 270 23.48 -25.79 -3.19
C GLN A 270 22.50 -25.61 -2.03
N ILE A 271 22.46 -24.44 -1.42
CA ILE A 271 21.54 -24.14 -0.30
C ILE A 271 20.08 -24.25 -0.76
N LEU A 272 19.73 -23.62 -1.89
CA LEU A 272 18.37 -23.70 -2.43
C LEU A 272 17.96 -25.13 -2.77
N SER A 273 18.88 -25.92 -3.33
CA SER A 273 18.65 -27.34 -3.63
C SER A 273 18.43 -28.16 -2.35
N GLU A 274 19.24 -27.95 -1.31
CA GLU A 274 19.10 -28.60 0.00
C GLU A 274 17.75 -28.25 0.64
N GLN A 275 17.42 -26.97 0.72
CA GLN A 275 16.14 -26.51 1.27
C GLN A 275 14.95 -27.03 0.46
N THR A 276 15.10 -27.17 -0.85
CA THR A 276 14.07 -27.79 -1.71
C THR A 276 13.85 -29.26 -1.36
N ARG A 277 14.92 -30.02 -1.13
CA ARG A 277 14.81 -31.44 -0.68
C ARG A 277 14.15 -31.53 0.69
N LEU A 278 14.51 -30.62 1.63
CA LEU A 278 13.88 -30.56 2.94
C LEU A 278 12.38 -30.24 2.85
N ALA A 279 11.99 -29.31 1.96
CA ALA A 279 10.60 -28.99 1.70
C ALA A 279 9.84 -30.15 1.08
N ALA A 280 10.40 -30.82 0.08
CA ALA A 280 9.84 -32.00 -0.56
C ALA A 280 9.68 -33.17 0.43
N GLY A 281 10.66 -33.37 1.33
CA GLY A 281 10.57 -34.33 2.43
C GLY A 281 9.41 -34.05 3.39
N GLN A 282 8.92 -32.81 3.46
CA GLN A 282 7.70 -32.40 4.16
C GLN A 282 6.44 -32.45 3.28
N GLY A 283 6.56 -32.96 2.05
CA GLY A 283 5.46 -33.12 1.11
C GLY A 283 5.16 -31.91 0.24
N ALA A 284 6.02 -30.90 0.15
CA ALA A 284 5.82 -29.76 -0.72
C ALA A 284 5.76 -30.20 -2.19
N GLN A 285 4.69 -29.77 -2.88
CA GLN A 285 4.44 -30.05 -4.29
C GLN A 285 4.85 -28.88 -5.20
N LEU A 286 4.95 -27.69 -4.61
CA LEU A 286 5.39 -26.45 -5.26
C LEU A 286 6.41 -25.76 -4.36
N VAL A 287 7.57 -25.46 -4.92
CA VAL A 287 8.67 -24.77 -4.23
C VAL A 287 8.97 -23.46 -4.94
N LEU A 288 9.08 -22.38 -4.18
CA LEU A 288 9.39 -21.05 -4.68
C LEU A 288 10.79 -20.63 -4.23
N TRP A 289 11.64 -20.23 -5.18
CA TRP A 289 12.94 -19.61 -4.96
C TRP A 289 12.85 -18.08 -5.08
N PRO A 290 13.73 -17.30 -4.40
CA PRO A 290 13.62 -15.85 -4.35
C PRO A 290 14.01 -15.17 -5.68
N GLU A 291 13.69 -13.88 -5.78
CA GLU A 291 14.13 -13.00 -6.85
C GLU A 291 15.66 -12.96 -6.91
N LEU A 292 16.22 -13.04 -8.12
CA LEU A 292 17.67 -13.10 -8.32
C LEU A 292 18.35 -14.18 -7.46
N GLY A 293 17.62 -15.23 -7.14
CA GLY A 293 18.14 -16.37 -6.39
C GLY A 293 19.30 -17.06 -7.10
N LEU A 294 19.29 -17.07 -8.45
CA LEU A 294 20.41 -17.43 -9.30
C LEU A 294 20.87 -16.21 -10.12
N GLY A 295 22.17 -16.13 -10.38
CA GLY A 295 22.77 -15.11 -11.22
C GLY A 295 23.10 -15.59 -12.64
N PHE A 296 22.45 -16.67 -13.07
CA PHE A 296 22.58 -17.28 -14.40
C PHE A 296 21.22 -17.78 -14.89
N ASP A 297 21.10 -17.99 -16.21
CA ASP A 297 19.89 -18.54 -16.81
C ASP A 297 19.83 -20.08 -16.56
N PRO A 298 18.85 -20.57 -15.79
CA PRO A 298 18.74 -21.99 -15.44
C PRO A 298 18.44 -22.89 -16.65
N GLN A 299 17.99 -22.30 -17.75
CA GLN A 299 17.73 -23.02 -19.00
C GLN A 299 19.04 -23.25 -19.82
N VAL A 300 20.11 -22.51 -19.45
CA VAL A 300 21.41 -22.55 -20.13
C VAL A 300 22.50 -23.18 -19.25
N GLU A 301 22.57 -22.76 -17.97
CA GLU A 301 23.60 -23.19 -17.03
C GLU A 301 22.98 -24.07 -15.92
N HIS A 302 23.71 -25.06 -15.44
CA HIS A 302 23.26 -26.00 -14.41
C HIS A 302 21.92 -26.72 -14.73
N THR A 303 21.51 -26.74 -15.98
CA THR A 303 20.19 -27.24 -16.43
C THR A 303 19.98 -28.70 -16.04
N ALA A 304 20.99 -29.56 -16.22
CA ALA A 304 20.90 -31.00 -15.90
C ALA A 304 20.72 -31.21 -14.38
N GLU A 305 21.43 -30.43 -13.55
CA GLU A 305 21.34 -30.50 -12.08
C GLU A 305 19.95 -30.05 -11.60
N LEU A 306 19.43 -28.96 -12.15
CA LEU A 306 18.11 -28.44 -11.80
C LEU A 306 16.97 -29.38 -12.21
N LYS A 307 17.06 -29.97 -13.41
CA LYS A 307 16.12 -31.01 -13.87
C LYS A 307 16.17 -32.26 -12.99
N ALA A 308 17.36 -32.70 -12.61
CA ALA A 308 17.52 -33.83 -11.70
C ALA A 308 16.89 -33.53 -10.32
N LEU A 309 17.05 -32.30 -9.78
CA LEU A 309 16.44 -31.89 -8.52
C LEU A 309 14.91 -31.94 -8.60
N ALA A 310 14.31 -31.42 -9.67
CA ALA A 310 12.86 -31.42 -9.85
C ALA A 310 12.31 -32.86 -9.95
N MET A 311 12.97 -33.72 -10.71
CA MET A 311 12.61 -35.15 -10.85
C MET A 311 12.78 -35.91 -9.53
N GLU A 312 13.86 -35.64 -8.78
CA GLU A 312 14.14 -36.25 -7.47
C GLU A 312 13.06 -35.88 -6.46
N THR A 313 12.72 -34.60 -6.38
CA THR A 313 11.78 -34.05 -5.38
C THR A 313 10.32 -34.21 -5.79
N LYS A 314 10.05 -34.49 -7.06
CA LYS A 314 8.71 -34.54 -7.67
C LYS A 314 7.89 -33.28 -7.43
N ALA A 315 8.56 -32.12 -7.31
CA ALA A 315 7.95 -30.83 -7.06
C ALA A 315 8.10 -29.89 -8.26
N TYR A 316 7.12 -29.02 -8.45
CA TYR A 316 7.28 -27.83 -9.28
C TYR A 316 8.22 -26.86 -8.57
N ILE A 317 9.19 -26.29 -9.28
CA ILE A 317 10.15 -25.32 -8.72
C ILE A 317 10.08 -24.02 -9.52
N LEU A 318 9.59 -22.93 -8.91
CA LEU A 318 9.71 -21.61 -9.52
C LEU A 318 11.07 -21.02 -9.16
N ILE A 319 11.88 -20.76 -10.18
CA ILE A 319 13.26 -20.28 -10.07
C ILE A 319 13.31 -18.81 -10.43
N GLY A 320 13.59 -17.92 -9.47
CA GLY A 320 13.88 -16.51 -9.72
C GLY A 320 15.36 -16.32 -10.06
N TYR A 321 15.67 -15.63 -11.16
CA TYR A 321 17.03 -15.45 -11.62
C TYR A 321 17.27 -14.11 -12.31
N GLY A 322 18.54 -13.70 -12.39
CA GLY A 322 18.96 -12.49 -13.09
C GLY A 322 20.09 -12.76 -14.07
N VAL A 323 20.01 -12.18 -15.27
CA VAL A 323 21.01 -12.35 -16.32
C VAL A 323 21.39 -11.03 -16.96
N GLY A 324 22.66 -10.83 -17.22
CA GLY A 324 23.19 -9.66 -17.90
C GLY A 324 23.88 -8.71 -16.93
N ARG A 325 25.18 -8.48 -17.15
CA ARG A 325 25.98 -7.49 -16.39
C ARG A 325 25.91 -6.09 -17.00
N ASP A 326 25.47 -6.01 -18.25
CA ASP A 326 25.31 -4.75 -18.99
C ASP A 326 23.87 -4.28 -18.81
N ALA A 327 23.69 -3.00 -18.41
CA ALA A 327 22.39 -2.38 -18.22
C ALA A 327 21.45 -2.48 -19.43
N SER A 328 22.01 -2.62 -20.64
CA SER A 328 21.24 -2.80 -21.88
C SER A 328 20.70 -4.23 -22.07
N LYS A 329 21.14 -5.19 -21.25
CA LYS A 329 20.82 -6.62 -21.38
C LYS A 329 20.33 -7.23 -20.07
N TRP A 330 19.97 -6.40 -19.08
CA TRP A 330 19.51 -6.88 -17.80
C TRP A 330 18.14 -7.54 -17.89
N ARG A 331 18.06 -8.79 -17.45
CA ARG A 331 16.81 -9.54 -17.31
C ARG A 331 16.64 -9.97 -15.86
N ASN A 332 15.49 -9.66 -15.29
CA ASN A 332 15.05 -10.14 -13.99
C ASN A 332 13.80 -10.99 -14.23
N GLU A 333 13.96 -12.29 -14.11
CA GLU A 333 13.02 -13.27 -14.63
C GLU A 333 12.72 -14.38 -13.61
N ALA A 334 11.61 -15.08 -13.85
CA ALA A 334 11.26 -16.31 -13.16
C ALA A 334 10.74 -17.33 -14.15
N VAL A 335 11.13 -18.60 -13.96
CA VAL A 335 10.72 -19.72 -14.79
C VAL A 335 10.25 -20.88 -13.92
N LEU A 336 9.16 -21.53 -14.30
CA LEU A 336 8.64 -22.71 -13.61
C LEU A 336 9.21 -23.98 -14.23
N LEU A 337 9.87 -24.80 -13.39
CA LEU A 337 10.38 -26.12 -13.74
C LEU A 337 9.41 -27.19 -13.22
N THR A 338 8.97 -28.08 -14.10
CA THR A 338 8.02 -29.16 -13.77
C THR A 338 8.71 -30.34 -13.09
N PRO A 339 7.97 -31.22 -12.40
CA PRO A 339 8.50 -32.46 -11.83
C PRO A 339 9.12 -33.41 -12.86
N ASP A 340 8.76 -33.24 -14.14
CA ASP A 340 9.30 -34.05 -15.25
C ASP A 340 10.57 -33.43 -15.86
N GLY A 341 11.04 -32.31 -15.31
CA GLY A 341 12.23 -31.60 -15.77
C GLY A 341 12.04 -30.72 -17.00
N GLU A 342 10.81 -30.23 -17.25
CA GLU A 342 10.51 -29.31 -18.34
C GLU A 342 10.41 -27.86 -17.81
N PHE A 343 11.07 -26.92 -18.49
CA PHE A 343 10.88 -25.49 -18.24
C PHE A 343 9.67 -24.98 -18.98
N LEU A 344 8.80 -24.27 -18.27
CA LEU A 344 7.64 -23.60 -18.84
C LEU A 344 7.96 -22.15 -19.25
N ASP A 345 6.94 -21.36 -19.61
CA ASP A 345 7.11 -19.98 -20.05
C ASP A 345 7.80 -19.11 -18.98
N VAL A 346 8.62 -18.17 -19.44
CA VAL A 346 9.34 -17.22 -18.58
C VAL A 346 8.46 -16.01 -18.28
N TYR A 347 8.42 -15.60 -17.02
CA TYR A 347 7.92 -14.31 -16.60
C TYR A 347 9.08 -13.34 -16.43
N GLY A 348 9.02 -12.18 -17.11
CA GLY A 348 9.95 -11.07 -16.87
C GLY A 348 9.34 -10.00 -15.98
N LYS A 349 10.10 -9.48 -15.02
CA LYS A 349 9.67 -8.40 -14.14
C LYS A 349 9.21 -7.18 -14.95
N HIS A 350 8.04 -6.63 -14.64
CA HIS A 350 7.45 -5.52 -15.39
C HIS A 350 7.83 -4.15 -14.82
N HIS A 351 8.04 -4.06 -13.51
CA HIS A 351 8.24 -2.78 -12.82
C HIS A 351 9.51 -2.78 -11.98
N ALA A 352 10.45 -1.90 -12.32
CA ALA A 352 11.65 -1.69 -11.53
C ALA A 352 11.32 -1.23 -10.10
N SER A 353 12.08 -1.72 -9.11
CA SER A 353 11.88 -1.38 -7.70
C SER A 353 12.45 -0.01 -7.35
N SER A 354 13.45 0.45 -8.08
CA SER A 354 14.12 1.73 -7.82
C SER A 354 14.70 2.33 -9.10
N PRO A 355 14.97 3.64 -9.13
CA PRO A 355 15.65 4.27 -10.25
C PRO A 355 17.08 3.75 -10.51
N SER A 356 17.64 2.98 -9.56
CA SER A 356 18.96 2.36 -9.71
C SER A 356 18.92 0.97 -10.32
N GLU A 357 17.76 0.34 -10.36
CA GLU A 357 17.60 -0.93 -11.06
C GLU A 357 17.79 -0.67 -12.56
N PRO A 358 18.65 -1.45 -13.25
CA PRO A 358 18.84 -1.26 -14.67
C PRO A 358 17.52 -1.41 -15.43
N PRO A 359 17.36 -0.80 -16.61
CA PRO A 359 16.20 -1.04 -17.46
C PRO A 359 16.02 -2.54 -17.70
N ILE A 360 14.85 -3.08 -17.32
CA ILE A 360 14.56 -4.50 -17.41
C ILE A 360 14.05 -4.80 -18.81
N ILE A 361 14.67 -5.77 -19.49
CA ILE A 361 14.13 -6.35 -20.70
C ILE A 361 13.12 -7.40 -20.26
N THR A 362 11.84 -7.07 -20.37
CA THR A 362 10.76 -8.01 -20.03
C THR A 362 10.20 -8.71 -21.27
N ALA A 363 9.75 -9.95 -21.12
CA ALA A 363 9.01 -10.63 -22.17
C ALA A 363 7.63 -10.01 -22.46
N GLY A 364 7.15 -9.08 -21.61
CA GLY A 364 5.86 -8.40 -21.78
C GLY A 364 4.63 -9.31 -21.64
N THR A 365 4.80 -10.53 -21.14
CA THR A 365 3.75 -11.55 -21.01
C THR A 365 3.38 -11.77 -19.54
N PHE A 366 2.14 -12.21 -19.34
CA PHE A 366 1.63 -12.64 -18.04
C PHE A 366 1.26 -14.12 -18.12
N PRO A 367 2.25 -15.04 -18.08
CA PRO A 367 2.01 -16.47 -18.25
C PRO A 367 1.21 -17.03 -17.07
N VAL A 368 0.28 -17.94 -17.38
CA VAL A 368 -0.41 -18.76 -16.40
C VAL A 368 -0.11 -20.22 -16.72
N TYR A 369 0.63 -20.84 -15.83
CA TYR A 369 1.10 -22.21 -15.99
C TYR A 369 -0.03 -23.19 -15.68
N GLN A 370 -0.44 -23.98 -16.66
CA GLN A 370 -1.42 -25.06 -16.46
C GLN A 370 -0.68 -26.27 -15.89
N THR A 371 -0.90 -26.55 -14.62
CA THR A 371 -0.19 -27.62 -13.89
C THR A 371 -1.16 -28.63 -13.30
N ALA A 372 -0.66 -29.78 -12.87
CA ALA A 372 -1.44 -30.78 -12.14
C ALA A 372 -1.95 -30.24 -10.78
N LEU A 373 -1.32 -29.18 -10.24
CA LEU A 373 -1.75 -28.49 -9.02
C LEU A 373 -2.86 -27.47 -9.27
N GLY A 374 -3.18 -27.18 -10.53
CA GLY A 374 -4.06 -26.12 -10.98
C GLY A 374 -3.30 -24.97 -11.67
N PRO A 375 -4.00 -23.90 -12.06
CA PRO A 375 -3.39 -22.79 -12.80
C PRO A 375 -2.63 -21.85 -11.85
N LEU A 376 -1.31 -21.76 -12.07
CA LEU A 376 -0.37 -20.95 -11.30
C LEU A 376 0.08 -19.73 -12.08
N GLY A 377 0.21 -18.58 -11.43
CA GLY A 377 0.82 -17.35 -11.98
C GLY A 377 2.06 -16.96 -11.21
N THR A 378 2.85 -16.03 -11.76
CA THR A 378 3.96 -15.42 -11.04
C THR A 378 4.05 -13.94 -11.33
N LEU A 379 4.54 -13.17 -10.36
CA LEU A 379 4.99 -11.79 -10.48
C LEU A 379 6.25 -11.61 -9.65
N ILE A 380 7.05 -10.58 -9.91
CA ILE A 380 8.33 -10.40 -9.23
C ILE A 380 8.31 -9.10 -8.41
N CYS A 381 8.48 -9.23 -7.08
CA CYS A 381 8.81 -8.16 -6.15
C CYS A 381 7.90 -6.91 -6.32
N ASN A 382 8.42 -5.80 -6.85
CA ASN A 382 7.71 -4.53 -6.99
C ASN A 382 6.44 -4.60 -7.86
N ASP A 383 6.27 -5.62 -8.69
CA ASP A 383 5.05 -5.82 -9.49
C ASP A 383 3.78 -5.91 -8.61
N ILE A 384 3.90 -6.34 -7.34
CA ILE A 384 2.78 -6.42 -6.38
C ILE A 384 2.19 -5.04 -6.05
N ASN A 385 2.97 -3.98 -6.18
CA ASN A 385 2.56 -2.61 -5.88
C ASN A 385 1.70 -2.00 -7.00
N TYR A 386 1.54 -2.72 -8.12
CA TYR A 386 0.69 -2.33 -9.24
C TYR A 386 -0.56 -3.21 -9.25
N THR A 387 -1.72 -2.57 -9.16
CA THR A 387 -3.01 -3.27 -9.03
C THR A 387 -3.37 -4.11 -10.26
N ASP A 388 -2.88 -3.70 -11.43
CA ASP A 388 -3.17 -4.32 -12.71
C ASP A 388 -2.42 -5.65 -12.93
N VAL A 389 -1.21 -5.83 -12.40
CA VAL A 389 -0.40 -7.05 -12.60
C VAL A 389 -1.10 -8.28 -12.02
N SER A 390 -1.41 -8.26 -10.71
CA SER A 390 -2.13 -9.35 -10.04
C SER A 390 -3.50 -9.60 -10.67
N ARG A 391 -4.20 -8.52 -11.03
CA ARG A 391 -5.51 -8.58 -11.69
C ARG A 391 -5.41 -9.23 -13.06
N THR A 392 -4.40 -8.89 -13.86
CA THR A 392 -4.19 -9.47 -15.20
C THR A 392 -3.88 -10.95 -15.11
N LEU A 393 -2.96 -11.36 -14.23
CA LEU A 393 -2.66 -12.77 -13.99
C LEU A 393 -3.93 -13.57 -13.60
N THR A 394 -4.73 -12.99 -12.69
CA THR A 394 -5.97 -13.65 -12.24
C THR A 394 -7.00 -13.74 -13.36
N ARG A 395 -7.15 -12.71 -14.19
CA ARG A 395 -8.04 -12.72 -15.36
C ARG A 395 -7.60 -13.73 -16.41
N ASN A 396 -6.29 -13.93 -16.56
CA ASN A 396 -5.72 -14.97 -17.44
C ASN A 396 -5.92 -16.39 -16.86
N GLY A 397 -6.42 -16.50 -15.63
CA GLY A 397 -6.79 -17.77 -15.02
C GLY A 397 -5.98 -18.19 -13.80
N ALA A 398 -4.97 -17.46 -13.36
CA ALA A 398 -4.19 -17.82 -12.17
C ALA A 398 -5.11 -17.96 -10.92
N ARG A 399 -4.82 -18.97 -10.11
CA ARG A 399 -5.54 -19.26 -8.86
C ARG A 399 -4.63 -19.25 -7.63
N LEU A 400 -3.34 -19.31 -7.86
CA LEU A 400 -2.28 -19.03 -6.91
C LEU A 400 -1.21 -18.22 -7.66
N ILE A 401 -0.67 -17.20 -7.01
CA ILE A 401 0.39 -16.36 -7.55
C ILE A 401 1.65 -16.53 -6.69
N MET A 402 2.74 -16.87 -7.34
CA MET A 402 4.07 -16.99 -6.76
C MET A 402 4.78 -15.63 -6.87
N MET A 403 5.46 -15.22 -5.79
CA MET A 403 6.13 -13.92 -5.73
C MET A 403 7.55 -14.05 -5.21
N PRO A 404 8.52 -14.30 -6.09
CA PRO A 404 9.93 -14.06 -5.77
C PRO A 404 10.17 -12.59 -5.41
N ALA A 405 10.91 -12.32 -4.34
CA ALA A 405 11.21 -10.96 -3.89
C ALA A 405 12.64 -10.79 -3.36
N LEU A 406 13.08 -9.54 -3.27
CA LEU A 406 14.38 -9.11 -2.75
C LEU A 406 14.17 -7.81 -1.95
N GLU A 407 13.62 -7.93 -0.73
CA GLU A 407 13.31 -6.76 0.12
C GLU A 407 14.04 -6.80 1.45
N GLY A 408 14.07 -7.92 2.14
CA GLY A 408 14.63 -8.03 3.48
C GLY A 408 13.57 -7.95 4.60
N VAL A 409 14.05 -7.76 5.83
CA VAL A 409 13.22 -7.71 7.07
C VAL A 409 12.91 -6.28 7.54
N ASP A 410 13.18 -5.28 6.74
CA ASP A 410 12.95 -3.86 7.02
C ASP A 410 11.51 -3.40 6.73
N VAL A 411 11.28 -2.08 6.74
CA VAL A 411 9.96 -1.48 6.48
C VAL A 411 9.44 -1.82 5.08
N ALA A 412 10.31 -1.99 4.07
CA ALA A 412 9.91 -2.37 2.73
C ALA A 412 9.32 -3.78 2.70
N GLY A 413 9.95 -4.74 3.39
CA GLY A 413 9.43 -6.10 3.54
C GLY A 413 8.08 -6.13 4.26
N TRP A 414 7.90 -5.28 5.29
CA TRP A 414 6.62 -5.13 5.98
C TRP A 414 5.53 -4.50 5.10
N GLU A 415 5.90 -3.55 4.28
CA GLU A 415 5.00 -2.89 3.34
C GLU A 415 4.49 -3.88 2.28
N GLN A 416 5.37 -4.68 1.68
CA GLN A 416 4.98 -5.72 0.72
C GLN A 416 4.06 -6.78 1.34
N ARG A 417 4.21 -7.11 2.63
CA ARG A 417 3.28 -7.98 3.34
C ARG A 417 1.84 -7.46 3.25
N SER A 418 1.65 -6.17 3.46
CA SER A 418 0.32 -5.56 3.35
C SER A 418 -0.23 -5.64 1.93
N GLN A 419 0.61 -5.38 0.91
CA GLN A 419 0.22 -5.46 -0.49
C GLN A 419 -0.26 -6.86 -0.89
N ILE A 420 0.48 -7.91 -0.51
CA ILE A 420 0.10 -9.29 -0.82
C ILE A 420 -1.29 -9.62 -0.28
N ILE A 421 -1.56 -9.25 0.97
CA ILE A 421 -2.86 -9.48 1.61
C ILE A 421 -3.98 -8.75 0.86
N LEU A 422 -3.74 -7.49 0.48
CA LEU A 422 -4.69 -6.71 -0.29
C LEU A 422 -4.92 -7.33 -1.68
N ARG A 423 -3.84 -7.71 -2.41
CA ARG A 423 -3.98 -8.34 -3.74
C ARG A 423 -4.69 -9.70 -3.66
N ALA A 424 -4.39 -10.51 -2.63
CA ALA A 424 -5.09 -11.77 -2.39
C ALA A 424 -6.59 -11.57 -2.21
N ALA A 425 -6.98 -10.62 -1.37
CA ALA A 425 -8.37 -10.31 -1.08
C ALA A 425 -9.11 -9.67 -2.28
N GLU A 426 -8.47 -8.75 -3.02
CA GLU A 426 -9.06 -8.14 -4.22
C GLU A 426 -9.40 -9.17 -5.28
N ASN A 427 -8.47 -10.08 -5.53
CA ASN A 427 -8.54 -11.02 -6.63
C ASN A 427 -9.08 -12.40 -6.25
N ARG A 428 -9.23 -12.72 -4.95
CA ARG A 428 -9.56 -14.06 -4.46
C ARG A 428 -8.61 -15.12 -4.98
N VAL A 429 -7.31 -14.86 -4.87
CA VAL A 429 -6.23 -15.80 -5.21
C VAL A 429 -5.25 -15.92 -4.06
N SER A 430 -4.63 -17.09 -3.93
CA SER A 430 -3.58 -17.30 -2.94
C SER A 430 -2.26 -16.73 -3.39
N PHE A 431 -1.41 -16.41 -2.43
CA PHE A 431 -0.04 -15.97 -2.68
C PHE A 431 0.97 -16.79 -1.89
N VAL A 432 2.12 -17.05 -2.53
CA VAL A 432 3.32 -17.55 -1.89
C VAL A 432 4.45 -16.57 -2.19
N LYS A 433 5.02 -15.97 -1.15
CA LYS A 433 6.15 -15.03 -1.24
C LYS A 433 7.39 -15.62 -0.62
N VAL A 434 8.54 -15.37 -1.22
CA VAL A 434 9.86 -15.61 -0.61
C VAL A 434 10.81 -14.45 -0.90
N ASP A 435 11.59 -14.07 0.11
CA ASP A 435 12.73 -13.16 -0.01
C ASP A 435 14.07 -13.88 -0.03
N VAL A 436 15.13 -13.17 -0.42
CA VAL A 436 16.52 -13.69 -0.40
C VAL A 436 17.06 -13.88 1.03
N ALA A 437 16.69 -12.96 1.93
CA ALA A 437 17.02 -12.97 3.35
C ALA A 437 15.99 -12.09 4.08
N GLY A 438 14.76 -12.56 4.20
CA GLY A 438 13.65 -11.72 4.66
C GLY A 438 12.39 -12.50 4.96
N ILE A 439 11.27 -11.95 4.55
CA ILE A 439 9.94 -12.41 4.91
C ILE A 439 9.41 -13.42 3.90
N GLY A 440 9.32 -14.70 4.29
CA GLY A 440 8.50 -15.69 3.60
C GLY A 440 7.07 -15.68 4.10
N MET A 441 6.09 -15.75 3.19
CA MET A 441 4.68 -15.69 3.56
C MET A 441 3.80 -16.49 2.60
N ILE A 442 2.81 -17.19 3.17
CA ILE A 442 1.78 -17.92 2.44
C ILE A 442 0.44 -17.35 2.87
N VAL A 443 -0.35 -16.87 1.90
CA VAL A 443 -1.61 -16.15 2.12
C VAL A 443 -2.72 -16.84 1.34
N ASP A 444 -3.86 -17.03 1.97
CA ASP A 444 -5.05 -17.61 1.35
C ASP A 444 -5.85 -16.58 0.52
N PRO A 445 -6.87 -17.02 -0.25
CA PRO A 445 -7.65 -16.11 -1.10
C PRO A 445 -8.47 -15.06 -0.36
N TYR A 446 -8.54 -15.14 0.97
CA TYR A 446 -9.27 -14.21 1.84
C TYR A 446 -8.33 -13.24 2.56
N GLY A 447 -7.03 -13.22 2.17
CA GLY A 447 -6.03 -12.38 2.79
C GLY A 447 -5.62 -12.84 4.20
N ARG A 448 -5.91 -14.09 4.58
CA ARG A 448 -5.46 -14.64 5.86
C ARG A 448 -4.05 -15.19 5.70
N ILE A 449 -3.18 -14.86 6.65
CA ILE A 449 -1.82 -15.40 6.68
C ILE A 449 -1.91 -16.85 7.15
N VAL A 450 -1.58 -17.80 6.27
CA VAL A 450 -1.55 -19.24 6.57
C VAL A 450 -0.26 -19.60 7.29
N ALA A 451 0.86 -19.10 6.79
CA ALA A 451 2.18 -19.28 7.39
C ALA A 451 3.08 -18.08 7.05
N GLN A 452 3.99 -17.79 7.96
CA GLN A 452 4.97 -16.71 7.82
C GLN A 452 6.24 -17.03 8.57
N LYS A 453 7.38 -16.63 8.01
CA LYS A 453 8.68 -16.68 8.67
C LYS A 453 9.51 -15.46 8.29
N ASP A 454 10.03 -14.78 9.31
CA ASP A 454 10.94 -13.65 9.18
C ASP A 454 12.33 -14.14 9.61
N SER A 455 13.28 -14.22 8.68
CA SER A 455 14.62 -14.74 8.97
C SER A 455 15.61 -14.25 7.92
N THR A 456 16.83 -13.99 8.36
CA THR A 456 17.98 -13.78 7.48
C THR A 456 18.77 -15.07 7.20
N GLU A 457 18.43 -16.17 7.87
CA GLU A 457 19.06 -17.47 7.70
C GLU A 457 18.31 -18.31 6.65
N PRO A 458 18.98 -19.29 6.00
CA PRO A 458 18.31 -20.21 5.09
C PRO A 458 17.15 -20.95 5.74
N TYR A 459 16.05 -21.12 5.03
CA TYR A 459 14.90 -21.91 5.49
C TYR A 459 14.01 -22.43 4.36
N ALA A 460 13.20 -23.42 4.69
CA ALA A 460 11.99 -23.78 3.97
C ALA A 460 10.77 -23.51 4.86
N LEU A 461 9.85 -22.67 4.39
CA LEU A 461 8.53 -22.43 5.01
C LEU A 461 7.49 -23.24 4.23
N VAL A 462 6.95 -24.29 4.86
CA VAL A 462 6.00 -25.21 4.21
C VAL A 462 4.63 -25.08 4.85
N ALA A 463 3.57 -24.96 4.04
CA ALA A 463 2.19 -24.97 4.50
C ALA A 463 1.23 -25.43 3.39
N ASP A 464 0.01 -25.81 3.82
CA ASP A 464 -1.09 -26.12 2.92
C ASP A 464 -1.90 -24.87 2.62
N VAL A 465 -2.16 -24.56 1.36
CA VAL A 465 -2.95 -23.42 0.93
C VAL A 465 -3.97 -23.82 -0.14
N SER A 466 -5.18 -23.29 -0.06
CA SER A 466 -6.20 -23.51 -1.07
C SER A 466 -5.95 -22.65 -2.31
N LEU A 467 -6.36 -23.13 -3.47
CA LEU A 467 -6.42 -22.29 -4.67
C LEU A 467 -7.62 -21.35 -4.60
N GLY A 468 -7.43 -20.15 -5.09
CA GLY A 468 -8.49 -19.15 -5.17
C GLY A 468 -9.47 -19.39 -6.32
N MET A 469 -10.60 -18.70 -6.30
CA MET A 469 -11.57 -18.74 -7.41
C MET A 469 -11.28 -17.70 -8.49
N GLY A 470 -10.65 -16.57 -8.13
CA GLY A 470 -10.29 -15.51 -9.06
C GLY A 470 -11.48 -14.81 -9.72
N ASP A 471 -12.65 -14.81 -9.09
CA ASP A 471 -13.93 -14.46 -9.71
C ASP A 471 -14.60 -13.22 -9.12
N THR A 472 -13.84 -12.35 -8.45
CA THR A 472 -14.38 -11.14 -7.84
C THR A 472 -14.93 -10.16 -8.88
N LEU A 473 -15.84 -9.29 -8.44
CA LEU A 473 -16.32 -8.19 -9.27
C LEU A 473 -15.17 -7.22 -9.65
N TYR A 474 -14.25 -7.00 -8.71
CA TYR A 474 -13.02 -6.25 -8.95
C TYR A 474 -12.22 -6.86 -10.11
N THR A 475 -11.92 -8.16 -10.03
CA THR A 475 -11.10 -8.82 -11.04
C THR A 475 -11.76 -8.82 -12.42
N LYS A 476 -13.03 -9.22 -12.49
CA LYS A 476 -13.70 -9.44 -13.78
C LYS A 476 -14.11 -8.15 -14.48
N TYR A 477 -14.64 -7.17 -13.73
CA TYR A 477 -15.37 -6.05 -14.33
C TYR A 477 -14.89 -4.67 -13.88
N LEU A 478 -14.76 -4.46 -12.57
CA LEU A 478 -14.73 -3.13 -11.98
C LEU A 478 -13.32 -2.54 -11.87
N GLY A 479 -12.31 -3.36 -11.50
CA GLY A 479 -10.95 -2.85 -11.24
C GLY A 479 -10.96 -1.68 -10.25
N ASP A 480 -10.17 -0.70 -10.51
CA ASP A 480 -9.99 0.48 -9.63
C ASP A 480 -11.07 1.56 -9.81
N TRP A 481 -12.32 1.14 -10.09
CA TRP A 481 -13.41 2.06 -10.43
C TRP A 481 -13.66 3.15 -9.37
N VAL A 482 -13.53 2.83 -8.07
CA VAL A 482 -13.70 3.84 -7.00
C VAL A 482 -12.60 4.89 -7.09
N GLY A 483 -11.36 4.50 -7.40
CA GLY A 483 -10.25 5.42 -7.61
C GLY A 483 -10.53 6.38 -8.77
N TRP A 484 -11.04 5.88 -9.90
CA TRP A 484 -11.43 6.71 -11.04
C TRP A 484 -12.58 7.66 -10.73
N VAL A 485 -13.61 7.19 -10.00
CA VAL A 485 -14.73 8.05 -9.56
C VAL A 485 -14.23 9.11 -8.58
N ALA A 486 -13.34 8.77 -7.66
CA ALA A 486 -12.74 9.72 -6.74
C ALA A 486 -11.89 10.76 -7.47
N LEU A 487 -11.09 10.35 -8.45
CA LEU A 487 -10.32 11.25 -9.30
C LEU A 487 -11.22 12.23 -10.08
N ALA A 488 -12.30 11.73 -10.67
CA ALA A 488 -13.29 12.58 -11.34
C ALA A 488 -13.92 13.58 -10.34
N GLY A 489 -14.26 13.12 -9.14
CA GLY A 489 -14.78 13.96 -8.05
C GLY A 489 -13.80 15.06 -7.63
N LEU A 490 -12.52 14.72 -7.44
CA LEU A 490 -11.45 15.68 -7.17
C LEU A 490 -11.38 16.77 -8.23
N VAL A 491 -11.42 16.41 -9.51
CA VAL A 491 -11.43 17.40 -10.62
C VAL A 491 -12.66 18.30 -10.55
N VAL A 492 -13.85 17.73 -10.35
CA VAL A 492 -15.10 18.50 -10.26
C VAL A 492 -15.05 19.48 -9.08
N PHE A 493 -14.66 19.05 -7.89
CA PHE A 493 -14.54 19.92 -6.73
C PHE A 493 -13.54 21.06 -6.96
N ASN A 494 -12.36 20.76 -7.53
CA ASN A 494 -11.38 21.80 -7.83
C ASN A 494 -11.91 22.84 -8.84
N VAL A 495 -12.65 22.43 -9.88
CA VAL A 495 -13.30 23.36 -10.82
C VAL A 495 -14.32 24.24 -10.09
N VAL A 496 -15.17 23.65 -9.22
CA VAL A 496 -16.18 24.39 -8.46
C VAL A 496 -15.54 25.37 -7.48
N ILE A 497 -14.47 24.95 -6.77
CA ILE A 497 -13.72 25.80 -5.84
C ILE A 497 -13.16 27.01 -6.59
N ASN A 498 -12.50 26.80 -7.72
CA ASN A 498 -11.90 27.89 -8.49
C ASN A 498 -12.95 28.85 -9.09
N LYS A 499 -14.10 28.36 -9.58
CA LYS A 499 -15.19 29.22 -10.09
C LYS A 499 -15.78 30.10 -9.00
N LYS A 500 -16.04 29.56 -7.80
CA LYS A 500 -16.57 30.33 -6.66
C LYS A 500 -15.59 31.39 -6.14
N GLN A 501 -14.29 31.19 -6.32
CA GLN A 501 -13.28 32.19 -5.96
C GLN A 501 -13.26 33.35 -6.96
N LYS A 502 -13.34 33.09 -8.27
CA LYS A 502 -13.36 34.14 -9.30
C LYS A 502 -14.64 34.98 -9.27
N GLY A 503 -15.79 34.41 -8.92
CA GLY A 503 -17.05 35.14 -8.77
C GLY A 503 -17.12 36.06 -7.55
N ALA A 504 -16.18 35.93 -6.61
CA ALA A 504 -16.11 36.80 -5.42
C ALA A 504 -15.05 37.91 -5.52
N SER A 505 -14.23 37.90 -6.59
CA SER A 505 -13.26 38.95 -6.91
C SER A 505 -13.79 39.94 -7.94
N LYS A 506 -15.00 39.75 -8.40
CA LYS A 506 -15.81 40.73 -9.16
C LYS A 506 -16.90 41.33 -8.25
#